data_175f8aa5907a477160af1e9d98b95841
#
_entry.id   175f8aa5907a477160af1e9d98b95841
#
_cell.length_a   1.000
_cell.length_b   1.000
_cell.length_c   1.000
_cell.angle_alpha   90.00
_cell.angle_beta   90.00
_cell.angle_gamma   90.00
#
_symmetry.space_group_name_H-M   'P 1'
#
loop_
_entity.id
_entity.type
_entity.pdbx_description
1 polymer ?
#
loop_
_entity_poly.entity_id
_entity_poly.type
_entity_poly.pdbx_seq_one_letter_code
_entity_poly.pdbx_strand_id
1 'polypeptide(L)'
;MKSLHANLLRFGVLVSCLALPALKASAQTDADALMIPKNMFCAAAVYDHSSWNDYWEGTFKRNNLNIGTLSANSYMFMGNYGITNKLDFLFTVPYITTNASAGTLHGQRGFQDLTLTLKWLPFQTEIGKGVFTAHAILSGSLPLSNYDPSFLPVSIGLGSTTISLRGLLNYQVGRFFVAGAAQYIERQNIDINQNAYFTTHEIYSNNVFMPNMNNVLVSAGYRSLKLNVEAIVQQTTTLGGFDITKNNMPFPSNTMNSTTAGGLIKYSFGAVSGLELTAGGNYVLRGRNVGQTTDFFGGVLYVFDFSKNHR
;
A
#
# COMPACT_ATOMS: atom_id res chain seq x y z
N MET A 1 -58.72 9.47 -15.42
CA MET A 1 -58.43 8.81 -14.13
C MET A 1 -57.49 7.57 -14.25
N LYS A 2 -57.33 6.93 -15.40
CA LYS A 2 -56.46 5.73 -15.54
C LYS A 2 -54.94 6.03 -15.68
N SER A 3 -54.53 7.27 -16.01
CA SER A 3 -53.11 7.60 -16.19
C SER A 3 -52.39 7.98 -14.87
N LEU A 4 -53.15 8.43 -13.85
CA LEU A 4 -52.57 8.84 -12.57
C LEU A 4 -52.14 7.64 -11.72
N HIS A 5 -52.85 6.50 -11.82
CA HIS A 5 -52.53 5.29 -11.07
C HIS A 5 -51.28 4.58 -11.61
N ALA A 6 -50.99 4.66 -12.92
CA ALA A 6 -49.81 4.05 -13.54
C ALA A 6 -48.53 4.77 -13.14
N ASN A 7 -48.58 6.10 -12.93
CA ASN A 7 -47.41 6.88 -12.51
C ASN A 7 -47.16 6.75 -11.00
N LEU A 8 -48.15 6.58 -10.17
CA LEU A 8 -48.00 6.29 -8.74
C LEU A 8 -47.40 4.88 -8.50
N LEU A 9 -47.78 3.87 -9.30
CA LEU A 9 -47.18 2.55 -9.21
C LEU A 9 -45.71 2.55 -9.65
N ARG A 10 -45.34 3.32 -10.70
CA ARG A 10 -43.94 3.45 -11.15
C ARG A 10 -43.06 4.20 -10.16
N PHE A 11 -43.62 5.22 -9.48
CA PHE A 11 -42.92 5.92 -8.43
C PHE A 11 -42.77 5.08 -7.14
N GLY A 12 -43.74 4.26 -6.79
CA GLY A 12 -43.69 3.32 -5.67
C GLY A 12 -42.65 2.20 -5.88
N VAL A 13 -42.52 1.71 -7.11
CA VAL A 13 -41.45 0.69 -7.45
C VAL A 13 -40.07 1.30 -7.46
N LEU A 14 -39.91 2.57 -7.86
CA LEU A 14 -38.61 3.26 -7.78
C LEU A 14 -38.18 3.58 -6.34
N VAL A 15 -39.13 3.87 -5.46
CA VAL A 15 -38.85 4.16 -4.04
C VAL A 15 -38.62 2.89 -3.22
N SER A 16 -39.25 1.77 -3.59
CA SER A 16 -39.04 0.49 -2.90
C SER A 16 -37.69 -0.20 -3.28
N CYS A 17 -37.04 0.19 -4.38
CA CYS A 17 -35.68 -0.25 -4.70
C CYS A 17 -34.59 0.49 -3.88
N LEU A 18 -34.91 1.57 -3.17
CA LEU A 18 -33.96 2.37 -2.36
C LEU A 18 -33.87 1.93 -0.89
N ALA A 19 -34.68 0.97 -0.46
CA ALA A 19 -34.65 0.42 0.91
C ALA A 19 -33.92 -0.93 0.98
N LEU A 20 -32.78 -1.04 0.27
CA LEU A 20 -31.84 -2.14 0.53
C LEU A 20 -31.08 -1.84 1.84
N PRO A 21 -30.97 -2.81 2.77
CA PRO A 21 -30.13 -2.62 3.94
C PRO A 21 -28.73 -2.24 3.46
N ALA A 22 -28.23 -1.10 3.92
CA ALA A 22 -26.88 -0.66 3.64
C ALA A 22 -25.93 -1.75 4.13
N LEU A 23 -25.42 -2.57 3.21
CA LEU A 23 -24.41 -3.55 3.50
C LEU A 23 -23.18 -2.79 4.00
N LYS A 24 -22.69 -3.19 5.15
CA LYS A 24 -21.50 -2.62 5.80
C LYS A 24 -20.27 -3.16 5.06
N ALA A 25 -20.02 -2.67 3.86
CA ALA A 25 -18.80 -2.97 3.13
C ALA A 25 -17.84 -1.80 3.35
N SER A 26 -16.71 -2.05 3.95
CA SER A 26 -15.61 -1.10 4.13
C SER A 26 -14.46 -1.55 3.23
N ALA A 27 -13.91 -0.63 2.46
CA ALA A 27 -12.78 -0.92 1.60
C ALA A 27 -11.52 -1.21 2.42
N GLN A 28 -10.79 -2.26 2.06
CA GLN A 28 -9.76 -2.87 2.89
C GLN A 28 -8.45 -2.98 2.13
N THR A 29 -7.37 -2.84 2.89
CA THR A 29 -6.00 -3.03 2.45
C THR A 29 -5.35 -4.23 3.16
N ASP A 30 -4.14 -4.59 2.76
CA ASP A 30 -3.32 -5.58 3.47
C ASP A 30 -2.80 -5.07 4.81
N ALA A 31 -2.82 -3.75 5.05
CA ALA A 31 -2.30 -3.13 6.26
C ALA A 31 -3.36 -2.90 7.37
N ASP A 32 -4.65 -2.89 7.03
CA ASP A 32 -5.72 -2.71 8.00
C ASP A 32 -6.26 -4.04 8.58
N ALA A 33 -6.99 -3.99 9.69
CA ALA A 33 -7.57 -5.15 10.35
C ALA A 33 -9.03 -5.43 9.91
N LEU A 34 -9.41 -5.04 8.70
CA LEU A 34 -10.75 -5.26 8.16
C LEU A 34 -10.77 -6.45 7.22
N MET A 35 -11.88 -7.21 7.20
CA MET A 35 -12.14 -8.30 6.26
C MET A 35 -13.31 -7.96 5.37
N ILE A 36 -13.25 -8.33 4.09
CA ILE A 36 -14.39 -8.20 3.20
C ILE A 36 -15.34 -9.41 3.37
N PRO A 37 -16.66 -9.21 3.42
CA PRO A 37 -17.58 -10.33 3.51
C PRO A 37 -17.44 -11.29 2.34
N LYS A 38 -17.76 -12.56 2.58
CA LYS A 38 -17.77 -13.61 1.55
C LYS A 38 -18.57 -13.17 0.31
N ASN A 39 -18.04 -13.47 -0.88
CA ASN A 39 -18.63 -13.15 -2.19
C ASN A 39 -18.78 -11.65 -2.46
N MET A 40 -18.06 -10.80 -1.75
CA MET A 40 -17.91 -9.39 -2.10
C MET A 40 -16.56 -9.13 -2.74
N PHE A 41 -16.52 -8.16 -3.64
CA PHE A 41 -15.28 -7.71 -4.31
C PHE A 41 -15.17 -6.20 -4.20
N CYS A 42 -14.06 -5.71 -3.67
CA CYS A 42 -13.71 -4.30 -3.67
C CYS A 42 -12.71 -4.02 -4.79
N ALA A 43 -13.05 -3.15 -5.72
CA ALA A 43 -12.10 -2.56 -6.67
C ALA A 43 -11.71 -1.17 -6.21
N ALA A 44 -10.43 -0.82 -6.34
CA ALA A 44 -9.91 0.50 -5.99
C ALA A 44 -8.98 1.03 -7.08
N ALA A 45 -9.08 2.34 -7.33
CA ALA A 45 -8.12 3.10 -8.10
C ALA A 45 -7.55 4.21 -7.20
N VAL A 46 -6.24 4.20 -7.00
CA VAL A 46 -5.54 5.13 -6.10
C VAL A 46 -4.44 5.83 -6.88
N TYR A 47 -4.37 7.15 -6.76
CA TYR A 47 -3.25 7.97 -7.20
C TYR A 47 -2.41 8.35 -5.99
N ASP A 48 -1.10 8.23 -6.12
CA ASP A 48 -0.13 8.67 -5.14
C ASP A 48 0.92 9.55 -5.80
N HIS A 49 1.28 10.64 -5.14
CA HIS A 49 2.39 11.52 -5.50
C HIS A 49 3.38 11.59 -4.37
N SER A 50 4.60 11.18 -4.63
CA SER A 50 5.71 11.27 -3.69
C SER A 50 6.83 12.15 -4.22
N SER A 51 7.49 12.89 -3.32
CA SER A 51 8.64 13.73 -3.68
C SER A 51 9.61 13.91 -2.52
N TRP A 52 10.89 14.16 -2.87
CA TRP A 52 11.93 14.51 -1.92
C TRP A 52 13.06 15.30 -2.59
N ASN A 53 13.73 16.16 -1.81
CA ASN A 53 14.94 16.89 -2.20
C ASN A 53 16.09 16.68 -1.21
N ASP A 54 15.80 16.24 -0.01
CA ASP A 54 16.79 15.84 0.99
C ASP A 54 16.86 14.32 1.08
N TYR A 55 18.04 13.78 1.33
CA TYR A 55 18.25 12.34 1.50
C TYR A 55 19.31 12.05 2.55
N TRP A 56 19.32 10.83 3.05
CA TRP A 56 20.36 10.34 3.93
C TRP A 56 21.40 9.54 3.13
N GLU A 57 22.66 9.98 3.20
CA GLU A 57 23.83 9.21 2.83
C GLU A 57 24.34 8.52 4.09
N GLY A 58 24.17 7.21 4.22
CA GLY A 58 24.22 6.58 5.51
C GLY A 58 23.18 7.21 6.46
N THR A 59 23.61 7.72 7.60
CA THR A 59 22.75 8.44 8.56
C THR A 59 22.88 9.97 8.47
N PHE A 60 23.72 10.48 7.58
CA PHE A 60 23.93 11.91 7.39
C PHE A 60 22.95 12.47 6.37
N LYS A 61 22.12 13.41 6.79
CA LYS A 61 21.12 14.05 5.92
C LYS A 61 21.76 15.12 5.05
N ARG A 62 21.50 15.07 3.74
CA ARG A 62 22.02 15.98 2.72
C ARG A 62 20.91 16.51 1.83
N ASN A 63 21.14 17.69 1.26
CA ASN A 63 20.33 18.19 0.16
C ASN A 63 20.82 17.60 -1.17
N ASN A 64 19.89 17.27 -2.05
CA ASN A 64 20.16 16.66 -3.35
C ASN A 64 20.34 17.74 -4.44
N LEU A 65 21.44 18.49 -4.38
CA LEU A 65 21.70 19.60 -5.31
C LEU A 65 21.92 19.14 -6.76
N ASN A 66 22.40 17.90 -6.97
CA ASN A 66 22.83 17.44 -8.31
C ASN A 66 21.66 17.06 -9.21
N ILE A 67 20.59 16.48 -8.66
CA ILE A 67 19.44 16.01 -9.42
C ILE A 67 18.13 16.73 -8.98
N GLY A 68 18.25 17.66 -8.05
CA GLY A 68 17.15 18.49 -7.58
C GLY A 68 16.09 17.71 -6.81
N THR A 69 14.84 18.04 -7.03
CA THR A 69 13.70 17.31 -6.44
C THR A 69 13.40 16.08 -7.27
N LEU A 70 13.40 14.94 -6.62
CA LEU A 70 12.90 13.68 -7.17
C LEU A 70 11.42 13.55 -6.87
N SER A 71 10.65 13.13 -7.85
CA SER A 71 9.22 12.88 -7.71
C SER A 71 8.82 11.59 -8.41
N ALA A 72 7.80 10.95 -7.86
CA ALA A 72 7.15 9.80 -8.49
C ALA A 72 5.64 9.97 -8.41
N ASN A 73 4.95 9.59 -9.50
CA ASN A 73 3.51 9.46 -9.53
C ASN A 73 3.18 7.98 -9.71
N SER A 74 2.33 7.45 -8.85
CA SER A 74 1.88 6.07 -8.89
C SER A 74 0.37 6.02 -9.11
N TYR A 75 -0.05 5.22 -10.07
CA TYR A 75 -1.44 4.91 -10.37
C TYR A 75 -1.65 3.44 -10.02
N MET A 76 -2.32 3.17 -8.90
CA MET A 76 -2.51 1.81 -8.39
C MET A 76 -3.92 1.33 -8.68
N PHE A 77 -4.02 0.17 -9.31
CA PHE A 77 -5.25 -0.60 -9.40
C PHE A 77 -5.18 -1.74 -8.38
N MET A 78 -6.19 -1.82 -7.53
CA MET A 78 -6.23 -2.80 -6.43
C MET A 78 -7.56 -3.55 -6.45
N GLY A 79 -7.52 -4.82 -6.07
CA GLY A 79 -8.71 -5.63 -5.86
C GLY A 79 -8.62 -6.40 -4.56
N ASN A 80 -9.76 -6.59 -3.91
CA ASN A 80 -9.90 -7.45 -2.74
C ASN A 80 -11.18 -8.27 -2.85
N TYR A 81 -11.07 -9.60 -2.76
CA TYR A 81 -12.18 -10.55 -2.83
C TYR A 81 -12.29 -11.39 -1.56
N GLY A 82 -13.47 -11.37 -0.96
CA GLY A 82 -13.80 -12.22 0.18
C GLY A 82 -14.10 -13.66 -0.25
N ILE A 83 -13.12 -14.54 -0.10
CA ILE A 83 -13.28 -15.99 -0.35
C ILE A 83 -14.21 -16.58 0.73
N THR A 84 -13.97 -16.18 1.98
CA THR A 84 -14.80 -16.49 3.12
C THR A 84 -14.90 -15.24 4.01
N ASN A 85 -15.68 -15.28 5.10
CA ASN A 85 -15.70 -14.16 6.06
C ASN A 85 -14.40 -14.03 6.88
N LYS A 86 -13.43 -14.94 6.66
CA LYS A 86 -12.14 -14.98 7.37
C LYS A 86 -10.93 -15.11 6.45
N LEU A 87 -11.14 -15.14 5.14
CA LEU A 87 -10.07 -15.27 4.15
C LEU A 87 -10.35 -14.37 2.94
N ASP A 88 -9.47 -13.42 2.71
CA ASP A 88 -9.49 -12.50 1.58
C ASP A 88 -8.31 -12.79 0.65
N PHE A 89 -8.55 -12.57 -0.64
CA PHE A 89 -7.52 -12.52 -1.67
C PHE A 89 -7.43 -11.10 -2.23
N LEU A 90 -6.23 -10.51 -2.18
CA LEU A 90 -5.98 -9.17 -2.67
C LEU A 90 -4.93 -9.20 -3.79
N PHE A 91 -5.03 -8.22 -4.69
CA PHE A 91 -3.97 -7.93 -5.65
C PHE A 91 -3.79 -6.43 -5.82
N THR A 92 -2.56 -6.02 -6.18
CA THR A 92 -2.21 -4.62 -6.46
C THR A 92 -1.32 -4.57 -7.68
N VAL A 93 -1.64 -3.67 -8.62
CA VAL A 93 -0.87 -3.40 -9.85
C VAL A 93 -0.60 -1.91 -9.92
N PRO A 94 0.62 -1.43 -9.63
CA PRO A 94 1.01 -0.03 -9.77
C PRO A 94 1.61 0.25 -11.14
N TYR A 95 1.25 1.39 -11.74
CA TYR A 95 1.95 2.03 -12.85
C TYR A 95 2.64 3.28 -12.31
N ILE A 96 3.96 3.36 -12.45
CA ILE A 96 4.77 4.42 -11.85
C ILE A 96 5.45 5.25 -12.93
N THR A 97 5.54 6.55 -12.69
CA THR A 97 6.37 7.49 -13.46
C THR A 97 7.25 8.26 -12.50
N THR A 98 8.54 8.34 -12.78
CA THR A 98 9.51 9.08 -11.96
C THR A 98 10.09 10.25 -12.73
N ASN A 99 10.56 11.26 -12.01
CA ASN A 99 11.19 12.44 -12.58
C ASN A 99 12.22 13.04 -11.63
N ALA A 100 13.33 13.55 -12.20
CA ALA A 100 14.30 14.39 -11.51
C ALA A 100 14.20 15.81 -12.07
N SER A 101 14.14 16.84 -11.20
CA SER A 101 13.93 18.23 -11.65
C SER A 101 15.20 18.90 -12.19
N ALA A 102 16.37 18.28 -12.00
CA ALA A 102 17.68 18.75 -12.47
C ALA A 102 18.59 17.58 -12.81
N GLY A 103 19.76 17.87 -13.35
CA GLY A 103 20.76 16.88 -13.75
C GLY A 103 20.44 16.21 -15.09
N THR A 104 21.11 15.08 -15.34
CA THR A 104 21.04 14.33 -16.62
C THR A 104 20.28 13.02 -16.50
N LEU A 105 19.75 12.67 -15.30
CA LEU A 105 18.99 11.46 -15.10
C LEU A 105 17.59 11.63 -15.66
N HIS A 106 17.21 10.76 -16.58
CA HIS A 106 15.87 10.70 -17.12
C HIS A 106 15.01 9.80 -16.25
N GLY A 107 13.79 10.26 -15.93
CA GLY A 107 12.80 9.48 -15.23
C GLY A 107 12.37 8.24 -16.03
N GLN A 108 11.94 7.23 -15.31
CA GLN A 108 11.41 5.98 -15.86
C GLN A 108 9.89 5.93 -15.72
N ARG A 109 9.25 5.03 -16.48
CA ARG A 109 7.82 4.76 -16.37
C ARG A 109 7.52 3.32 -16.76
N GLY A 110 6.53 2.74 -16.12
CA GLY A 110 6.09 1.37 -16.44
C GLY A 110 5.24 0.77 -15.33
N PHE A 111 4.79 -0.45 -15.57
CA PHE A 111 4.21 -1.26 -14.51
C PHE A 111 5.33 -1.73 -13.59
N GLN A 112 5.14 -1.54 -12.27
CA GLN A 112 6.09 -1.98 -11.27
C GLN A 112 5.85 -3.47 -10.93
N ASP A 113 5.58 -3.81 -9.70
CA ASP A 113 5.47 -5.19 -9.25
C ASP A 113 3.99 -5.53 -8.99
N LEU A 114 3.50 -6.63 -9.60
CA LEU A 114 2.25 -7.23 -9.18
C LEU A 114 2.43 -7.79 -7.77
N THR A 115 1.58 -7.40 -6.84
CA THR A 115 1.50 -8.00 -5.51
C THR A 115 0.22 -8.81 -5.39
N LEU A 116 0.35 -10.07 -4.94
CA LEU A 116 -0.74 -10.97 -4.61
C LEU A 116 -0.70 -11.26 -3.12
N THR A 117 -1.84 -11.18 -2.44
CA THR A 117 -1.92 -11.30 -0.98
C THR A 117 -3.08 -12.19 -0.56
N LEU A 118 -2.81 -13.09 0.38
CA LEU A 118 -3.81 -13.82 1.15
C LEU A 118 -3.84 -13.25 2.57
N LYS A 119 -5.00 -12.77 2.99
CA LYS A 119 -5.22 -12.22 4.34
C LYS A 119 -6.21 -13.11 5.09
N TRP A 120 -5.75 -13.69 6.19
CA TRP A 120 -6.50 -14.62 7.00
C TRP A 120 -6.73 -14.07 8.41
N LEU A 121 -7.96 -14.22 8.92
CA LEU A 121 -8.37 -13.90 10.29
C LEU A 121 -8.51 -15.21 11.12
N PRO A 122 -7.40 -15.77 11.65
CA PRO A 122 -7.44 -17.00 12.44
C PRO A 122 -8.14 -16.83 13.77
N PHE A 123 -8.03 -15.64 14.38
CA PHE A 123 -8.49 -15.45 15.74
C PHE A 123 -9.24 -14.13 15.92
N GLN A 124 -10.41 -14.22 16.55
CA GLN A 124 -11.23 -13.10 16.98
C GLN A 124 -11.92 -13.45 18.29
N THR A 125 -11.85 -12.57 19.28
CA THR A 125 -12.50 -12.75 20.59
C THR A 125 -12.88 -11.39 21.19
N GLU A 126 -13.84 -11.41 22.09
CA GLU A 126 -14.19 -10.25 22.92
C GLU A 126 -13.29 -10.22 24.17
N ILE A 127 -12.67 -9.08 24.44
CA ILE A 127 -11.86 -8.84 25.64
C ILE A 127 -12.39 -7.56 26.30
N GLY A 128 -12.98 -7.71 27.49
CA GLY A 128 -13.60 -6.59 28.20
C GLY A 128 -14.74 -5.95 27.41
N LYS A 129 -14.57 -4.67 27.02
CA LYS A 129 -15.56 -3.90 26.20
C LYS A 129 -15.20 -3.86 24.71
N GLY A 130 -14.17 -4.54 24.29
CA GLY A 130 -13.64 -4.48 22.94
C GLY A 130 -13.53 -5.82 22.27
N VAL A 131 -13.23 -5.76 20.96
CA VAL A 131 -12.97 -6.92 20.10
C VAL A 131 -11.49 -6.94 19.77
N PHE A 132 -10.85 -8.07 20.06
CA PHE A 132 -9.48 -8.35 19.66
C PHE A 132 -9.49 -9.26 18.44
N THR A 133 -8.67 -8.91 17.43
CA THR A 133 -8.46 -9.71 16.23
C THR A 133 -6.99 -9.90 15.95
N ALA A 134 -6.63 -11.09 15.45
CA ALA A 134 -5.30 -11.39 14.95
C ALA A 134 -5.40 -11.86 13.50
N HIS A 135 -4.56 -11.31 12.64
CA HIS A 135 -4.52 -11.63 11.21
C HIS A 135 -3.14 -12.18 10.84
N ALA A 136 -3.12 -13.13 9.93
CA ALA A 136 -1.93 -13.59 9.25
C ALA A 136 -2.06 -13.25 7.76
N ILE A 137 -1.02 -12.64 7.19
CA ILE A 137 -1.05 -12.09 5.83
C ILE A 137 0.18 -12.58 5.10
N LEU A 138 -0.03 -13.35 4.04
CA LEU A 138 1.01 -13.87 3.15
C LEU A 138 0.95 -13.10 1.84
N SER A 139 2.06 -12.51 1.40
CA SER A 139 2.11 -11.79 0.13
C SER A 139 3.32 -12.24 -0.69
N GLY A 140 3.15 -12.19 -2.01
CA GLY A 140 4.23 -12.34 -2.98
C GLY A 140 4.17 -11.22 -4.01
N SER A 141 5.32 -10.73 -4.46
CA SER A 141 5.40 -9.74 -5.53
C SER A 141 6.38 -10.15 -6.61
N LEU A 142 6.08 -9.74 -7.84
CA LEU A 142 6.95 -9.98 -9.00
C LEU A 142 6.89 -8.79 -9.97
N PRO A 143 8.02 -8.40 -10.58
CA PRO A 143 8.07 -7.34 -11.59
C PRO A 143 7.17 -7.66 -12.79
N LEU A 144 6.32 -6.69 -13.20
CA LEU A 144 5.46 -6.82 -14.38
C LEU A 144 6.09 -6.27 -15.66
N SER A 145 7.09 -5.42 -15.54
CA SER A 145 7.82 -4.88 -16.68
C SER A 145 9.32 -4.99 -16.46
N ASN A 146 10.08 -4.98 -17.55
CA ASN A 146 11.54 -5.05 -17.50
C ASN A 146 12.12 -3.63 -17.28
N TYR A 147 12.05 -3.12 -16.06
CA TYR A 147 12.69 -1.88 -15.65
C TYR A 147 14.07 -2.16 -15.04
N ASP A 148 14.97 -1.19 -15.13
CA ASP A 148 16.33 -1.35 -14.61
C ASP A 148 16.46 -0.74 -13.21
N PRO A 149 16.64 -1.57 -12.15
CA PRO A 149 16.80 -1.10 -10.79
C PRO A 149 18.12 -0.38 -10.53
N SER A 150 19.12 -0.49 -11.42
CA SER A 150 20.41 0.20 -11.28
C SER A 150 20.30 1.72 -11.48
N PHE A 151 19.19 2.22 -12.07
CA PHE A 151 18.92 3.65 -12.23
C PHE A 151 18.32 4.33 -10.99
N LEU A 152 18.49 3.76 -9.80
CA LEU A 152 18.12 4.49 -8.59
C LEU A 152 18.85 5.86 -8.54
N PRO A 153 18.16 6.92 -8.09
CA PRO A 153 16.83 6.95 -7.46
C PRO A 153 15.66 7.18 -8.43
N VAL A 154 15.86 7.20 -9.75
CA VAL A 154 14.78 7.38 -10.74
C VAL A 154 14.18 6.07 -11.25
N SER A 155 14.70 4.92 -10.81
CA SER A 155 14.06 3.62 -11.09
C SER A 155 12.66 3.54 -10.47
N ILE A 156 11.73 2.85 -11.15
CA ILE A 156 10.36 2.66 -10.66
C ILE A 156 10.23 1.57 -9.60
N GLY A 157 11.30 0.81 -9.34
CA GLY A 157 11.31 -0.25 -8.33
C GLY A 157 12.68 -0.89 -8.16
N LEU A 158 12.76 -1.91 -7.31
CA LEU A 158 14.00 -2.64 -7.02
C LEU A 158 14.18 -3.92 -7.85
N GLY A 159 13.17 -4.34 -8.63
CA GLY A 159 13.24 -5.49 -9.53
C GLY A 159 13.30 -6.86 -8.84
N SER A 160 13.15 -6.92 -7.53
CA SER A 160 13.28 -8.15 -6.77
C SER A 160 11.91 -8.82 -6.60
N THR A 161 11.81 -10.10 -6.96
CA THR A 161 10.69 -10.94 -6.55
C THR A 161 10.73 -11.15 -5.04
N THR A 162 9.61 -11.00 -4.37
CA THR A 162 9.53 -11.10 -2.91
C THR A 162 8.48 -12.07 -2.43
N ILE A 163 8.71 -12.63 -1.24
CA ILE A 163 7.68 -13.29 -0.44
C ILE A 163 7.70 -12.67 0.96
N SER A 164 6.55 -12.47 1.56
CA SER A 164 6.49 -11.87 2.88
C SER A 164 5.38 -12.46 3.74
N LEU A 165 5.65 -12.49 5.05
CA LEU A 165 4.69 -12.88 6.07
C LEU A 165 4.52 -11.73 7.06
N ARG A 166 3.27 -11.32 7.29
CA ARG A 166 2.89 -10.27 8.24
C ARG A 166 1.91 -10.82 9.26
N GLY A 167 2.20 -10.59 10.55
CA GLY A 167 1.24 -10.72 11.64
C GLY A 167 0.66 -9.36 11.98
N LEU A 168 -0.66 -9.25 12.14
CA LEU A 168 -1.34 -8.01 12.51
C LEU A 168 -2.30 -8.29 13.66
N LEU A 169 -2.19 -7.50 14.72
CA LEU A 169 -3.06 -7.52 15.90
C LEU A 169 -3.86 -6.23 15.95
N ASN A 170 -5.14 -6.30 16.28
CA ASN A 170 -5.97 -5.12 16.43
C ASN A 170 -6.92 -5.29 17.62
N TYR A 171 -7.08 -4.22 18.38
CA TYR A 171 -8.04 -4.12 19.46
C TYR A 171 -8.93 -2.90 19.25
N GLN A 172 -10.23 -3.12 19.21
CA GLN A 172 -11.22 -2.07 18.97
C GLN A 172 -12.24 -2.01 20.11
N VAL A 173 -12.41 -0.82 20.70
CA VAL A 173 -13.43 -0.51 21.71
C VAL A 173 -14.38 0.54 21.16
N GLY A 174 -15.61 0.15 20.91
CA GLY A 174 -16.59 1.02 20.27
C GLY A 174 -16.10 1.45 18.88
N ARG A 175 -15.76 2.73 18.74
CA ARG A 175 -15.28 3.31 17.47
C ARG A 175 -13.78 3.56 17.45
N PHE A 176 -13.08 3.40 18.55
CA PHE A 176 -11.63 3.61 18.63
C PHE A 176 -10.90 2.28 18.52
N PHE A 177 -9.78 2.28 17.82
CA PHE A 177 -8.95 1.10 17.67
C PHE A 177 -7.46 1.43 17.80
N VAL A 178 -6.69 0.43 18.15
CA VAL A 178 -5.24 0.41 18.06
C VAL A 178 -4.84 -0.89 17.37
N ALA A 179 -3.86 -0.81 16.47
CA ALA A 179 -3.34 -1.98 15.77
C ALA A 179 -1.81 -1.94 15.73
N GLY A 180 -1.21 -3.12 15.65
CA GLY A 180 0.21 -3.30 15.49
C GLY A 180 0.48 -4.46 14.53
N ALA A 181 1.45 -4.28 13.64
CA ALA A 181 1.85 -5.32 12.70
C ALA A 181 3.37 -5.45 12.63
N ALA A 182 3.83 -6.67 12.42
CA ALA A 182 5.22 -6.97 12.09
C ALA A 182 5.27 -7.86 10.85
N GLN A 183 6.17 -7.54 9.93
CA GLN A 183 6.33 -8.22 8.65
C GLN A 183 7.80 -8.55 8.40
N TYR A 184 8.06 -9.75 7.92
CA TYR A 184 9.32 -10.16 7.33
C TYR A 184 9.17 -10.29 5.82
N ILE A 185 10.13 -9.76 5.07
CA ILE A 185 10.15 -9.76 3.60
C ILE A 185 11.44 -10.41 3.14
N GLU A 186 11.33 -11.54 2.50
CA GLU A 186 12.41 -12.20 1.79
C GLU A 186 12.47 -11.70 0.35
N ARG A 187 13.67 -11.35 -0.11
CA ARG A 187 13.91 -10.80 -1.44
C ARG A 187 14.85 -11.69 -2.24
N GLN A 188 14.47 -11.97 -3.47
CA GLN A 188 15.39 -12.62 -4.42
C GLN A 188 16.43 -11.63 -4.92
N ASN A 189 17.64 -12.14 -5.22
CA ASN A 189 18.65 -11.39 -5.93
C ASN A 189 18.11 -10.91 -7.28
N ILE A 190 18.72 -9.84 -7.79
CA ILE A 190 18.38 -9.26 -9.08
C ILE A 190 19.56 -9.31 -10.01
N ASP A 191 19.28 -9.34 -11.30
CA ASP A 191 20.31 -9.16 -12.33
C ASP A 191 20.21 -7.73 -12.87
N ILE A 192 21.36 -7.04 -12.93
CA ILE A 192 21.50 -5.70 -13.50
C ILE A 192 22.15 -5.78 -14.88
N ASN A 193 21.93 -4.75 -15.70
CA ASN A 193 22.49 -4.67 -17.05
C ASN A 193 23.94 -4.14 -17.04
N GLN A 194 24.78 -4.67 -16.12
CA GLN A 194 26.20 -4.34 -15.95
C GLN A 194 26.94 -5.61 -15.58
N ASN A 195 28.22 -5.72 -16.00
CA ASN A 195 29.04 -6.89 -15.71
C ASN A 195 29.77 -6.81 -14.36
N ALA A 196 29.75 -5.67 -13.72
CA ALA A 196 30.36 -5.44 -12.42
C ALA A 196 29.62 -4.30 -11.69
N TYR A 197 29.67 -4.34 -10.36
CA TYR A 197 29.17 -3.26 -9.51
C TYR A 197 30.05 -3.09 -8.27
N PHE A 198 29.98 -1.92 -7.65
CA PHE A 198 30.77 -1.58 -6.47
C PHE A 198 29.89 -1.54 -5.22
N THR A 199 30.37 -2.17 -4.15
CA THR A 199 29.79 -2.09 -2.81
C THR A 199 30.79 -1.42 -1.85
N THR A 200 31.50 -2.18 -1.04
CA THR A 200 32.72 -1.80 -0.32
C THR A 200 33.98 -2.19 -1.12
N HIS A 201 33.82 -2.99 -2.13
CA HIS A 201 34.83 -3.42 -3.12
C HIS A 201 34.11 -3.69 -4.43
N GLU A 202 34.85 -3.84 -5.50
CA GLU A 202 34.35 -4.20 -6.83
C GLU A 202 33.97 -5.66 -6.88
N ILE A 203 32.76 -5.94 -7.44
CA ILE A 203 32.23 -7.29 -7.63
C ILE A 203 31.98 -7.50 -9.11
N TYR A 204 32.70 -8.47 -9.70
CA TYR A 204 32.57 -8.84 -11.10
C TYR A 204 31.39 -9.82 -11.30
N SER A 205 30.19 -9.29 -11.24
CA SER A 205 28.95 -10.03 -11.42
C SER A 205 27.83 -9.07 -11.81
N ASN A 206 26.85 -9.54 -12.57
CA ASN A 206 25.59 -8.85 -12.78
C ASN A 206 24.52 -9.22 -11.72
N ASN A 207 24.75 -10.30 -10.95
CA ASN A 207 23.82 -10.75 -9.91
C ASN A 207 24.08 -9.99 -8.62
N VAL A 208 23.08 -9.21 -8.19
CA VAL A 208 23.14 -8.34 -7.01
C VAL A 208 22.38 -8.97 -5.87
N PHE A 209 23.06 -9.17 -4.75
CA PHE A 209 22.44 -9.61 -3.51
C PHE A 209 21.46 -8.58 -2.98
N MET A 210 20.22 -9.00 -2.72
CA MET A 210 19.15 -8.16 -2.18
C MET A 210 18.90 -8.52 -0.70
N PRO A 211 19.33 -7.67 0.25
CA PRO A 211 19.13 -7.96 1.66
C PRO A 211 17.64 -7.97 2.02
N ASN A 212 17.22 -8.90 2.87
CA ASN A 212 15.86 -9.04 3.38
C ASN A 212 15.44 -7.84 4.23
N MET A 213 14.16 -7.70 4.55
CA MET A 213 13.63 -6.55 5.28
C MET A 213 12.67 -6.97 6.38
N ASN A 214 12.66 -6.18 7.45
CA ASN A 214 11.59 -6.15 8.45
C ASN A 214 10.81 -4.85 8.36
N ASN A 215 9.51 -4.96 8.60
CA ASN A 215 8.62 -3.82 8.69
C ASN A 215 7.77 -3.94 9.96
N VAL A 216 7.75 -2.90 10.78
CA VAL A 216 6.90 -2.81 11.98
C VAL A 216 6.01 -1.58 11.85
N LEU A 217 4.72 -1.77 12.08
CA LEU A 217 3.71 -0.72 11.96
C LEU A 217 2.89 -0.67 13.24
N VAL A 218 2.62 0.54 13.72
CA VAL A 218 1.66 0.81 14.77
C VAL A 218 0.70 1.86 14.29
N SER A 219 -0.58 1.64 14.51
CA SER A 219 -1.62 2.60 14.14
C SER A 219 -2.69 2.72 15.23
N ALA A 220 -3.35 3.86 15.25
CA ALA A 220 -4.51 4.11 16.08
C ALA A 220 -5.48 5.02 15.35
N GLY A 221 -6.77 4.87 15.63
CA GLY A 221 -7.74 5.65 14.92
C GLY A 221 -9.16 5.53 15.40
N TYR A 222 -10.04 6.16 14.64
CA TYR A 222 -11.48 6.16 14.79
C TYR A 222 -12.13 5.49 13.59
N ARG A 223 -13.00 4.52 13.84
CA ARG A 223 -13.70 3.75 12.82
C ARG A 223 -15.20 3.73 13.10
N SER A 224 -15.98 4.24 12.16
CA SER A 224 -17.45 4.20 12.17
C SER A 224 -17.95 3.60 10.85
N LEU A 225 -19.29 3.55 10.68
CA LEU A 225 -19.89 3.04 9.43
C LEU A 225 -19.58 3.89 8.20
N LYS A 226 -19.28 5.19 8.39
CA LYS A 226 -19.07 6.15 7.28
C LYS A 226 -17.66 6.70 7.25
N LEU A 227 -16.97 6.73 8.37
CA LEU A 227 -15.70 7.42 8.50
C LEU A 227 -14.69 6.51 9.20
N ASN A 228 -13.53 6.33 8.59
CA ASN A 228 -12.33 5.76 9.19
C ASN A 228 -11.21 6.81 9.11
N VAL A 229 -10.63 7.16 10.25
CA VAL A 229 -9.47 8.04 10.36
C VAL A 229 -8.40 7.30 11.14
N GLU A 230 -7.19 7.26 10.61
CA GLU A 230 -6.11 6.47 11.16
C GLU A 230 -4.79 7.26 11.12
N ALA A 231 -4.08 7.28 12.24
CA ALA A 231 -2.69 7.73 12.33
C ALA A 231 -1.78 6.51 12.36
N ILE A 232 -0.66 6.58 11.64
CA ILE A 232 0.23 5.44 11.38
C ILE A 232 1.66 5.87 11.63
N VAL A 233 2.43 5.02 12.30
CA VAL A 233 3.89 5.10 12.36
C VAL A 233 4.45 3.76 11.92
N GLN A 234 5.41 3.80 11.02
CA GLN A 234 6.02 2.61 10.44
C GLN A 234 7.54 2.71 10.47
N GLN A 235 8.18 1.61 10.83
CA GLN A 235 9.62 1.41 10.79
C GLN A 235 9.95 0.32 9.78
N THR A 236 10.72 0.67 8.76
CA THR A 236 11.29 -0.27 7.80
C THR A 236 12.79 -0.44 8.08
N THR A 237 13.26 -1.69 8.11
CA THR A 237 14.66 -2.04 8.38
C THR A 237 15.15 -3.07 7.39
N THR A 238 16.21 -2.76 6.67
CA THR A 238 16.92 -3.69 5.78
C THR A 238 17.92 -4.53 6.59
N LEU A 239 17.90 -5.85 6.42
CA LEU A 239 18.73 -6.80 7.17
C LEU A 239 20.05 -7.09 6.44
N GLY A 240 20.89 -6.10 6.28
CA GLY A 240 22.14 -6.17 5.56
C GLY A 240 22.34 -5.02 4.58
N GLY A 241 23.20 -5.24 3.59
CA GLY A 241 23.55 -4.21 2.62
C GLY A 241 24.73 -3.34 3.09
N PHE A 242 24.90 -2.20 2.46
CA PHE A 242 25.99 -1.25 2.72
C PHE A 242 25.46 0.18 2.57
N ASP A 243 26.21 1.16 3.11
CA ASP A 243 25.85 2.57 2.97
C ASP A 243 26.25 3.11 1.59
N ILE A 244 25.48 4.09 1.10
CA ILE A 244 25.88 4.89 -0.07
C ILE A 244 27.24 5.53 0.24
N THR A 245 28.22 5.31 -0.64
CA THR A 245 29.52 5.96 -0.52
C THR A 245 29.43 7.42 -0.97
N LYS A 246 30.29 8.26 -0.41
CA LYS A 246 30.34 9.69 -0.72
C LYS A 246 30.40 9.91 -2.24
N ASN A 247 29.55 10.80 -2.75
CA ASN A 247 29.41 11.15 -4.16
C ASN A 247 28.94 10.00 -5.08
N ASN A 248 28.37 8.95 -4.51
CA ASN A 248 27.79 7.85 -5.28
C ASN A 248 26.25 7.94 -5.29
N MET A 249 25.64 7.18 -6.18
CA MET A 249 24.18 7.05 -6.31
C MET A 249 23.65 5.93 -5.40
N PRO A 250 22.37 5.96 -5.01
CA PRO A 250 21.74 4.82 -4.37
C PRO A 250 21.83 3.58 -5.24
N PHE A 251 22.01 2.42 -4.61
CA PHE A 251 22.10 1.13 -5.27
C PHE A 251 21.12 0.13 -4.65
N PRO A 252 20.56 -0.83 -5.41
CA PRO A 252 19.49 -1.71 -4.92
C PRO A 252 19.79 -2.48 -3.63
N SER A 253 21.03 -2.85 -3.39
CA SER A 253 21.48 -3.56 -2.18
C SER A 253 21.94 -2.66 -1.04
N ASN A 254 21.67 -1.35 -1.08
CA ASN A 254 21.95 -0.50 0.07
C ASN A 254 21.09 -0.85 1.29
N THR A 255 21.63 -0.57 2.48
CA THR A 255 20.87 -0.64 3.74
C THR A 255 19.86 0.49 3.79
N MET A 256 18.65 0.27 3.29
CA MET A 256 17.61 1.29 3.21
C MET A 256 16.67 1.19 4.41
N ASN A 257 16.85 2.04 5.42
CA ASN A 257 15.98 2.09 6.60
C ASN A 257 15.20 3.40 6.64
N SER A 258 13.96 3.35 7.13
CA SER A 258 13.15 4.54 7.31
C SER A 258 12.19 4.41 8.50
N THR A 259 11.94 5.55 9.15
CA THR A 259 10.81 5.74 10.06
C THR A 259 9.88 6.74 9.42
N THR A 260 8.65 6.34 9.16
CA THR A 260 7.62 7.18 8.57
C THR A 260 6.48 7.43 9.54
N ALA A 261 5.88 8.61 9.48
CA ALA A 261 4.62 8.91 10.14
C ALA A 261 3.64 9.45 9.12
N GLY A 262 2.39 9.09 9.28
CA GLY A 262 1.35 9.51 8.36
C GLY A 262 -0.05 9.22 8.86
N GLY A 263 -1.00 9.30 7.96
CA GLY A 263 -2.38 8.97 8.27
C GLY A 263 -3.24 8.90 7.04
N LEU A 264 -4.42 8.37 7.25
CA LEU A 264 -5.42 8.24 6.21
C LEU A 264 -6.82 8.55 6.73
N ILE A 265 -7.67 8.94 5.81
CA ILE A 265 -9.10 9.08 5.99
C ILE A 265 -9.81 8.29 4.89
N LYS A 266 -10.84 7.51 5.26
CA LYS A 266 -11.76 6.86 4.32
C LYS A 266 -13.18 7.30 4.66
N TYR A 267 -13.94 7.63 3.62
CA TYR A 267 -15.33 8.06 3.78
C TYR A 267 -16.25 7.24 2.87
N SER A 268 -17.24 6.57 3.46
CA SER A 268 -18.26 5.77 2.77
C SER A 268 -19.51 6.57 2.53
N PHE A 269 -19.93 6.68 1.28
CA PHE A 269 -21.13 7.44 0.91
C PHE A 269 -22.42 6.66 1.23
N GLY A 270 -23.29 7.25 2.04
CA GLY A 270 -24.58 6.63 2.34
C GLY A 270 -25.56 6.65 1.14
N ALA A 271 -25.41 7.60 0.22
CA ALA A 271 -26.28 7.76 -0.95
C ALA A 271 -25.96 6.75 -2.08
N VAL A 272 -24.70 6.30 -2.18
CA VAL A 272 -24.23 5.31 -3.17
C VAL A 272 -23.63 4.14 -2.39
N SER A 273 -24.40 3.06 -2.29
CA SER A 273 -23.95 1.85 -1.59
C SER A 273 -22.69 1.30 -2.22
N GLY A 274 -21.67 1.04 -1.40
CA GLY A 274 -20.39 0.47 -1.84
C GLY A 274 -19.34 1.49 -2.31
N LEU A 275 -19.68 2.77 -2.47
CA LEU A 275 -18.72 3.81 -2.85
C LEU A 275 -18.01 4.37 -1.64
N GLU A 276 -16.66 4.37 -1.69
CA GLU A 276 -15.80 5.00 -0.69
C GLU A 276 -14.74 5.88 -1.36
N LEU A 277 -14.36 6.95 -0.69
CA LEU A 277 -13.18 7.75 -1.00
C LEU A 277 -12.14 7.54 0.09
N THR A 278 -10.87 7.51 -0.32
CA THR A 278 -9.72 7.52 0.58
C THR A 278 -8.78 8.67 0.22
N ALA A 279 -8.16 9.24 1.24
CA ALA A 279 -7.06 10.19 1.07
C ALA A 279 -6.11 10.06 2.27
N GLY A 280 -4.85 10.40 2.08
CA GLY A 280 -3.87 10.36 3.14
C GLY A 280 -2.52 10.84 2.69
N GLY A 281 -1.52 10.66 3.54
CA GLY A 281 -0.14 10.97 3.23
C GLY A 281 0.80 10.53 4.33
N ASN A 282 2.08 10.45 4.00
CA ASN A 282 3.15 10.05 4.89
C ASN A 282 4.36 10.96 4.73
N TYR A 283 5.16 10.99 5.77
CA TYR A 283 6.42 11.74 5.80
C TYR A 283 7.52 10.91 6.45
N VAL A 284 8.69 10.87 5.82
CA VAL A 284 9.88 10.17 6.35
C VAL A 284 10.53 11.05 7.41
N LEU A 285 10.36 10.68 8.68
CA LEU A 285 10.92 11.37 9.84
C LEU A 285 12.42 11.15 9.97
N ARG A 286 12.88 9.91 9.71
CA ARG A 286 14.27 9.49 9.82
C ARG A 286 14.57 8.44 8.76
N GLY A 287 15.78 8.50 8.19
CA GLY A 287 16.22 7.56 7.16
C GLY A 287 17.67 7.10 7.32
N ARG A 288 18.01 6.07 6.55
CA ARG A 288 19.37 5.64 6.22
C ARG A 288 19.36 5.21 4.76
N ASN A 289 20.16 5.86 3.92
CA ASN A 289 20.24 5.62 2.47
C ASN A 289 18.90 5.74 1.73
N VAL A 290 18.05 6.65 2.16
CA VAL A 290 16.73 6.92 1.57
C VAL A 290 16.47 8.42 1.44
N GLY A 291 15.57 8.81 0.55
CA GLY A 291 15.07 10.18 0.46
C GLY A 291 14.15 10.55 1.62
N GLN A 292 14.14 11.83 2.01
CA GLN A 292 13.15 12.37 2.95
C GLN A 292 11.83 12.61 2.22
N THR A 293 11.16 11.54 1.93
CA THR A 293 9.96 11.54 1.09
C THR A 293 8.76 12.11 1.85
N THR A 294 8.02 12.95 1.16
CA THR A 294 6.63 13.30 1.48
C THR A 294 5.77 12.67 0.40
N ASP A 295 4.73 11.94 0.77
CA ASP A 295 3.74 11.43 -0.16
C ASP A 295 2.32 11.87 0.21
N PHE A 296 1.47 11.98 -0.80
CA PHE A 296 0.04 12.22 -0.69
C PHE A 296 -0.69 11.33 -1.67
N PHE A 297 -1.71 10.64 -1.19
CA PHE A 297 -2.53 9.78 -2.02
C PHE A 297 -4.02 10.10 -1.90
N GLY A 298 -4.74 9.77 -2.95
CA GLY A 298 -6.19 9.83 -2.99
C GLY A 298 -6.74 8.75 -3.90
N GLY A 299 -7.92 8.22 -3.57
CA GLY A 299 -8.48 7.11 -4.33
C GLY A 299 -9.97 6.95 -4.18
N VAL A 300 -10.52 6.20 -5.11
CA VAL A 300 -11.92 5.79 -5.17
C VAL A 300 -11.97 4.28 -5.05
N LEU A 301 -12.87 3.79 -4.22
CA LEU A 301 -13.07 2.37 -3.98
C LEU A 301 -14.56 2.06 -4.17
N TYR A 302 -14.84 0.90 -4.75
CA TYR A 302 -16.21 0.45 -4.95
C TYR A 302 -16.36 -1.03 -4.60
N VAL A 303 -17.34 -1.34 -3.76
CA VAL A 303 -17.62 -2.71 -3.33
C VAL A 303 -18.80 -3.28 -4.08
N PHE A 304 -18.55 -4.35 -4.81
CA PHE A 304 -19.55 -5.15 -5.53
C PHE A 304 -20.02 -6.29 -4.63
N ASP A 305 -21.32 -6.51 -4.55
CA ASP A 305 -21.96 -7.62 -3.82
C ASP A 305 -22.43 -8.69 -4.81
N PHE A 306 -21.70 -9.78 -4.89
CA PHE A 306 -22.07 -10.95 -5.72
C PHE A 306 -22.91 -12.00 -4.97
N SER A 307 -23.18 -11.79 -3.68
CA SER A 307 -23.97 -12.74 -2.88
C SER A 307 -25.45 -12.81 -3.30
N LYS A 308 -25.96 -11.78 -4.00
CA LYS A 308 -27.37 -11.64 -4.41
C LYS A 308 -27.75 -12.36 -5.71
N ASN A 309 -26.80 -12.90 -6.45
CA ASN A 309 -27.06 -13.56 -7.76
C ASN A 309 -27.34 -15.07 -7.66
N HIS A 310 -27.56 -15.60 -6.46
CA HIS A 310 -27.88 -17.02 -6.25
C HIS A 310 -29.29 -17.22 -5.66
N ARG A 311 -30.28 -16.42 -6.09
CA ARG A 311 -31.70 -16.71 -5.84
C ARG A 311 -32.49 -16.85 -7.12
#